data_64cfab8047c10431242c40f848f1f082
#
_entry.id   64cfab8047c10431242c40f848f1f082
#
_cell.length_a   1.000
_cell.length_b   1.000
_cell.length_c   1.000
_cell.angle_alpha   90.00
_cell.angle_beta   90.00
_cell.angle_gamma   90.00
#
_symmetry.space_group_name_H-M   'P 1'
#
loop_
_entity.id
_entity.type
_entity.pdbx_description
1 polymer ?
#
loop_
_entity_poly.entity_id
_entity_poly.type
_entity_poly.pdbx_seq_one_letter_code
_entity_poly.pdbx_strand_id
1 'polypeptide(L)'
;GKRVGVITISATDLSEAHLKAANAPPDTPVVGTDHGRAFTHGILDDQPSIDFAECRLDLLDAARDLVANHDDIGAIVLECTNMTPYAHDIRKLTGLPVFSIYSFVRWFHQGLVPDRFELMLDDPRLNLANQR
;
A
#
# COMPACT_ATOMS: atom_id res chain seq x y z
N GLY A 1 21.78 1.02 3.87
CA GLY A 1 20.59 0.16 3.97
C GLY A 1 19.56 0.54 2.93
N LYS A 2 18.50 -0.24 2.80
CA LYS A 2 17.38 0.09 1.91
C LYS A 2 16.35 0.94 2.67
N ARG A 3 15.76 1.94 1.98
CA ARG A 3 14.68 2.79 2.52
C ARG A 3 13.31 2.33 2.01
N VAL A 4 12.27 2.74 2.72
CA VAL A 4 10.87 2.61 2.25
C VAL A 4 10.52 3.89 1.50
N GLY A 5 9.98 3.74 0.28
CA GLY A 5 9.42 4.85 -0.47
C GLY A 5 7.90 4.90 -0.32
N VAL A 6 7.31 6.09 -0.40
CA VAL A 6 5.88 6.33 -0.29
C VAL A 6 5.33 6.86 -1.60
N ILE A 7 4.21 6.27 -2.07
CA ILE A 7 3.40 6.84 -3.13
C ILE A 7 2.12 7.38 -2.50
N THR A 8 1.84 8.65 -2.71
CA THR A 8 0.70 9.37 -2.15
C THR A 8 -0.16 10.00 -3.25
N ILE A 9 -1.40 10.34 -2.92
CA ILE A 9 -2.30 11.03 -3.84
C ILE A 9 -1.85 12.48 -4.09
N SER A 10 -1.23 13.13 -3.10
CA SER A 10 -0.68 14.49 -3.21
C SER A 10 0.60 14.59 -2.38
N ALA A 11 1.74 14.72 -3.07
CA ALA A 11 3.01 14.95 -2.40
C ALA A 11 3.09 16.35 -1.79
N THR A 12 2.32 17.29 -2.32
CA THR A 12 2.22 18.66 -1.79
C THR A 12 1.53 18.69 -0.43
N ASP A 13 0.49 17.86 -0.25
CA ASP A 13 -0.32 17.83 0.98
C ASP A 13 0.27 16.89 2.04
N LEU A 14 1.03 15.88 1.65
CA LEU A 14 1.71 14.97 2.57
C LEU A 14 2.95 15.65 3.18
N SER A 15 2.73 16.45 4.22
CA SER A 15 3.77 17.24 4.87
C SER A 15 4.67 16.42 5.82
N GLU A 16 5.80 17.01 6.22
CA GLU A 16 6.68 16.43 7.25
C GLU A 16 5.94 16.10 8.56
N ALA A 17 4.90 16.88 8.90
CA ALA A 17 4.09 16.63 10.09
C ALA A 17 3.36 15.28 10.01
N HIS A 18 2.89 14.87 8.83
CA HIS A 18 2.27 13.58 8.59
C HIS A 18 3.28 12.43 8.72
N LEU A 19 4.48 12.58 8.13
CA LEU A 19 5.55 11.58 8.25
C LEU A 19 5.99 11.43 9.71
N LYS A 20 6.14 12.53 10.44
CA LYS A 20 6.46 12.51 11.86
C LYS A 20 5.38 11.85 12.69
N ALA A 21 4.10 12.13 12.42
CA ALA A 21 2.98 11.49 13.12
C ALA A 21 2.92 9.98 12.87
N ALA A 22 3.31 9.54 11.68
CA ALA A 22 3.45 8.12 11.33
C ALA A 22 4.75 7.49 11.84
N ASN A 23 5.60 8.25 12.55
CA ASN A 23 6.94 7.83 12.97
C ASN A 23 7.81 7.33 11.81
N ALA A 24 7.61 7.88 10.62
CA ALA A 24 8.45 7.62 9.45
C ALA A 24 9.76 8.41 9.53
N PRO A 25 10.87 7.90 9.00
CA PRO A 25 12.11 8.65 8.91
C PRO A 25 11.92 9.98 8.15
N PRO A 26 12.56 11.09 8.56
CA PRO A 26 12.37 12.39 7.92
C PRO A 26 12.88 12.46 6.48
N ASP A 27 13.78 11.56 6.10
CA ASP A 27 14.34 11.41 4.75
C ASP A 27 13.58 10.37 3.90
N THR A 28 12.35 10.00 4.30
CA THR A 28 11.51 9.07 3.55
C THR A 28 11.18 9.64 2.17
N PRO A 29 11.56 8.96 1.07
CA PRO A 29 11.20 9.39 -0.28
C PRO A 29 9.71 9.33 -0.50
N VAL A 30 9.13 10.43 -0.97
CA VAL A 30 7.69 10.56 -1.26
C VAL A 30 7.51 11.01 -2.72
N VAL A 31 6.64 10.33 -3.45
CA VAL A 31 6.19 10.73 -4.79
C VAL A 31 4.67 10.76 -4.80
N GLY A 32 4.12 11.82 -5.37
CA GLY A 32 2.67 11.98 -5.53
C GLY A 32 2.19 11.62 -6.93
N THR A 33 0.88 11.47 -7.06
CA THR A 33 0.17 11.38 -8.35
C THR A 33 -0.41 12.73 -8.77
N ASP A 34 0.06 13.84 -8.16
CA ASP A 34 -0.45 15.21 -8.35
C ASP A 34 -0.46 15.65 -9.82
N HIS A 35 0.52 15.22 -10.59
CA HIS A 35 0.67 15.56 -12.00
C HIS A 35 0.16 14.49 -12.95
N GLY A 36 -0.58 13.52 -12.40
CA GLY A 36 -1.19 12.44 -13.18
C GLY A 36 -2.37 12.91 -14.02
N ARG A 37 -2.89 11.99 -14.84
CA ARG A 37 -3.97 12.22 -15.80
C ARG A 37 -5.33 12.21 -15.14
N ALA A 38 -5.56 11.30 -14.19
CA ALA A 38 -6.89 10.96 -13.71
C ALA A 38 -6.97 10.69 -12.20
N PHE A 39 -5.94 10.09 -11.58
CA PHE A 39 -6.09 9.55 -10.22
C PHE A 39 -6.35 10.65 -9.19
N THR A 40 -5.48 11.65 -9.09
CA THR A 40 -5.61 12.71 -8.08
C THR A 40 -6.90 13.48 -8.26
N HIS A 41 -7.19 13.96 -9.48
CA HIS A 41 -8.42 14.69 -9.77
C HIS A 41 -9.66 13.83 -9.59
N GLY A 42 -9.62 12.56 -10.04
CA GLY A 42 -10.76 11.65 -9.90
C GLY A 42 -11.17 11.43 -8.45
N ILE A 43 -10.20 11.32 -7.56
CA ILE A 43 -10.46 11.06 -6.14
C ILE A 43 -10.73 12.36 -5.36
N LEU A 44 -9.87 13.38 -5.49
CA LEU A 44 -9.98 14.60 -4.67
C LEU A 44 -11.15 15.50 -5.09
N ASP A 45 -11.51 15.48 -6.37
CA ASP A 45 -12.65 16.26 -6.90
C ASP A 45 -13.98 15.47 -6.85
N ASP A 46 -13.98 14.29 -6.22
CA ASP A 46 -15.16 13.41 -6.05
C ASP A 46 -15.90 13.18 -7.39
N GLN A 47 -15.13 12.83 -8.43
CA GLN A 47 -15.71 12.63 -9.77
C GLN A 47 -16.66 11.43 -9.77
N PRO A 48 -17.82 11.53 -10.45
CA PRO A 48 -18.84 10.46 -10.47
C PRO A 48 -18.38 9.18 -11.18
N SER A 49 -17.32 9.26 -11.97
CA SER A 49 -16.68 8.12 -12.61
C SER A 49 -15.19 8.36 -12.76
N ILE A 50 -14.40 7.30 -12.65
CA ILE A 50 -12.94 7.34 -12.77
C ILE A 50 -12.51 6.35 -13.84
N ASP A 51 -11.64 6.79 -14.75
CA ASP A 51 -10.99 5.89 -15.70
C ASP A 51 -9.90 5.09 -14.99
N PHE A 52 -10.20 3.81 -14.74
CA PHE A 52 -9.31 2.92 -14.03
C PHE A 52 -7.98 2.68 -14.78
N ALA A 53 -8.01 2.68 -16.11
CA ALA A 53 -6.81 2.47 -16.92
C ALA A 53 -5.88 3.69 -16.86
N GLU A 54 -6.41 4.90 -16.93
CA GLU A 54 -5.63 6.14 -16.78
C GLU A 54 -5.08 6.29 -15.35
N CYS A 55 -5.89 6.00 -14.33
CA CYS A 55 -5.42 5.96 -12.95
C CYS A 55 -4.27 4.98 -12.76
N ARG A 56 -4.35 3.79 -13.39
CA ARG A 56 -3.29 2.80 -13.36
C ARG A 56 -1.99 3.35 -13.94
N LEU A 57 -2.04 4.09 -15.05
CA LEU A 57 -0.86 4.71 -15.64
C LEU A 57 -0.24 5.74 -14.70
N ASP A 58 -1.04 6.56 -14.02
CA ASP A 58 -0.56 7.54 -13.05
C ASP A 58 0.21 6.86 -11.90
N LEU A 59 -0.30 5.75 -11.37
CA LEU A 59 0.36 5.00 -10.31
C LEU A 59 1.65 4.33 -10.78
N LEU A 60 1.68 3.83 -12.02
CA LEU A 60 2.89 3.24 -12.61
C LEU A 60 3.96 4.31 -12.89
N ASP A 61 3.56 5.50 -13.35
CA ASP A 61 4.47 6.62 -13.55
C ASP A 61 5.07 7.06 -12.21
N ALA A 62 4.26 7.27 -11.17
CA ALA A 62 4.75 7.61 -9.83
C ALA A 62 5.71 6.54 -9.26
N ALA A 63 5.39 5.26 -9.45
CA ALA A 63 6.28 4.17 -9.02
C ALA A 63 7.61 4.16 -9.77
N ARG A 64 7.59 4.45 -11.08
CA ARG A 64 8.80 4.56 -11.90
C ARG A 64 9.66 5.73 -11.44
N ASP A 65 9.05 6.89 -11.21
CA ASP A 65 9.74 8.09 -10.74
C ASP A 65 10.38 7.86 -9.37
N LEU A 66 9.69 7.19 -8.46
CA LEU A 66 10.22 6.85 -7.15
C LEU A 66 11.51 6.03 -7.24
N VAL A 67 11.51 4.96 -8.04
CA VAL A 67 12.69 4.07 -8.15
C VAL A 67 13.78 4.63 -9.05
N ALA A 68 13.45 5.51 -10.02
CA ALA A 68 14.42 6.17 -10.86
C ALA A 68 15.23 7.25 -10.13
N ASN A 69 14.60 7.93 -9.17
CA ASN A 69 15.22 9.01 -8.39
C ASN A 69 15.91 8.51 -7.10
N HIS A 70 15.65 7.26 -6.69
CA HIS A 70 16.16 6.69 -5.45
C HIS A 70 16.55 5.21 -5.66
N ASP A 71 17.82 4.93 -5.82
CA ASP A 71 18.37 3.58 -6.08
C ASP A 71 18.39 2.68 -4.83
N ASP A 72 18.13 3.26 -3.66
CA ASP A 72 18.11 2.59 -2.37
C ASP A 72 16.70 2.20 -1.88
N ILE A 73 15.66 2.30 -2.70
CA ILE A 73 14.33 1.83 -2.31
C ILE A 73 14.32 0.31 -2.19
N GLY A 74 13.80 -0.18 -1.05
CA GLY A 74 13.65 -1.60 -0.75
C GLY A 74 12.21 -2.08 -0.64
N ALA A 75 11.27 -1.16 -0.44
CA ALA A 75 9.83 -1.43 -0.38
C ALA A 75 9.05 -0.15 -0.70
N ILE A 76 7.80 -0.31 -1.10
CA ILE A 76 6.89 0.80 -1.42
C ILE A 76 5.66 0.72 -0.51
N VAL A 77 5.25 1.85 0.06
CA VAL A 77 3.99 2.02 0.78
C VAL A 77 3.05 2.88 -0.06
N LEU A 78 1.83 2.41 -0.25
CA LEU A 78 0.74 3.17 -0.86
C LEU A 78 -0.04 3.86 0.27
N GLU A 79 0.09 5.17 0.35
CA GLU A 79 -0.50 5.95 1.45
C GLU A 79 -2.03 6.04 1.29
N CYS A 80 -2.51 6.35 0.09
CA CYS A 80 -3.93 6.45 -0.20
C CYS A 80 -4.58 5.07 -0.34
N THR A 81 -5.71 4.86 0.36
CA THR A 81 -6.46 3.58 0.32
C THR A 81 -6.94 3.21 -1.07
N ASN A 82 -7.25 4.20 -1.91
CA ASN A 82 -7.73 4.01 -3.29
C ASN A 82 -6.65 3.50 -4.25
N MET A 83 -5.38 3.49 -3.82
CA MET A 83 -4.26 2.94 -4.60
C MET A 83 -4.16 1.42 -4.52
N THR A 84 -4.83 0.79 -3.57
CA THR A 84 -4.77 -0.66 -3.33
C THR A 84 -4.98 -1.52 -4.58
N PRO A 85 -5.94 -1.23 -5.49
CA PRO A 85 -6.16 -2.03 -6.69
C PRO A 85 -4.96 -2.11 -7.64
N TYR A 86 -4.06 -1.13 -7.57
CA TYR A 86 -2.90 -1.00 -8.47
C TYR A 86 -1.61 -1.62 -7.87
N ALA A 87 -1.65 -2.08 -6.62
CA ALA A 87 -0.48 -2.60 -5.92
C ALA A 87 0.22 -3.75 -6.67
N HIS A 88 -0.56 -4.64 -7.31
CA HIS A 88 -0.02 -5.74 -8.11
C HIS A 88 0.80 -5.25 -9.29
N ASP A 89 0.29 -4.26 -10.02
CA ASP A 89 0.97 -3.71 -11.21
C ASP A 89 2.23 -2.94 -10.83
N ILE A 90 2.19 -2.19 -9.73
CA ILE A 90 3.37 -1.52 -9.15
C ILE A 90 4.43 -2.55 -8.76
N ARG A 91 4.03 -3.63 -8.09
CA ARG A 91 4.91 -4.75 -7.73
C ARG A 91 5.55 -5.38 -8.96
N LYS A 92 4.77 -5.60 -10.01
CA LYS A 92 5.24 -6.19 -11.27
C LYS A 92 6.24 -5.27 -11.99
N LEU A 93 5.97 -3.96 -11.99
CA LEU A 93 6.84 -2.96 -12.63
C LEU A 93 8.18 -2.83 -11.90
N THR A 94 8.16 -2.71 -10.57
CA THR A 94 9.34 -2.34 -9.77
C THR A 94 10.13 -3.53 -9.25
N GLY A 95 9.50 -4.71 -9.17
CA GLY A 95 10.07 -5.88 -8.50
C GLY A 95 10.12 -5.78 -6.97
N LEU A 96 9.65 -4.67 -6.38
CA LEU A 96 9.73 -4.40 -4.93
C LEU A 96 8.46 -4.85 -4.19
N PRO A 97 8.56 -5.20 -2.90
CA PRO A 97 7.39 -5.36 -2.05
C PRO A 97 6.55 -4.08 -2.02
N VAL A 98 5.22 -4.23 -2.11
CA VAL A 98 4.26 -3.11 -2.08
C VAL A 98 3.27 -3.36 -0.95
N PHE A 99 3.17 -2.39 -0.04
CA PHE A 99 2.30 -2.44 1.13
C PHE A 99 1.22 -1.38 1.03
N SER A 100 0.03 -1.72 1.50
CA SER A 100 -1.13 -0.82 1.58
C SER A 100 -1.90 -1.12 2.86
N ILE A 101 -2.88 -0.29 3.18
CA ILE A 101 -3.80 -0.56 4.29
C ILE A 101 -4.48 -1.93 4.13
N TYR A 102 -4.79 -2.35 2.91
CA TYR A 102 -5.39 -3.66 2.66
C TYR A 102 -4.45 -4.81 3.07
N SER A 103 -3.17 -4.75 2.69
CA SER A 103 -2.20 -5.78 3.08
C SER A 103 -1.98 -5.82 4.59
N PHE A 104 -1.96 -4.65 5.25
CA PHE A 104 -1.86 -4.53 6.70
C PHE A 104 -3.06 -5.15 7.42
N VAL A 105 -4.28 -4.80 7.00
CA VAL A 105 -5.51 -5.36 7.59
C VAL A 105 -5.59 -6.88 7.39
N ARG A 106 -5.24 -7.36 6.20
CA ARG A 106 -5.21 -8.80 5.92
C ARG A 106 -4.23 -9.55 6.83
N TRP A 107 -3.02 -9.03 6.95
CA TRP A 107 -2.01 -9.60 7.84
C TRP A 107 -2.49 -9.65 9.30
N PHE A 108 -3.05 -8.56 9.80
CA PHE A 108 -3.58 -8.48 11.16
C PHE A 108 -4.76 -9.45 11.37
N HIS A 109 -5.69 -9.48 10.41
CA HIS A 109 -6.87 -10.35 10.46
C HIS A 109 -6.51 -11.85 10.50
N GLN A 110 -5.46 -12.26 9.81
CA GLN A 110 -4.98 -13.65 9.84
C GLN A 110 -4.61 -14.12 11.26
N GLY A 111 -4.15 -13.22 12.12
CA GLY A 111 -3.90 -13.52 13.53
C GLY A 111 -5.18 -13.72 14.34
N LEU A 112 -6.29 -13.07 13.96
CA LEU A 112 -7.59 -13.19 14.63
C LEU A 112 -8.35 -14.44 14.16
N VAL A 113 -8.20 -14.81 12.90
CA VAL A 113 -8.86 -15.96 12.26
C VAL A 113 -7.79 -16.76 11.50
N PRO A 114 -6.99 -17.57 12.21
CA PRO A 114 -5.95 -18.39 11.58
C PRO A 114 -6.55 -19.39 10.60
N ASP A 115 -5.87 -19.60 9.47
CA ASP A 115 -6.24 -20.61 8.48
C ASP A 115 -6.13 -22.02 9.07
N ARG A 116 -7.09 -22.90 8.72
CA ARG A 116 -7.03 -24.31 9.03
C ARG A 116 -6.30 -25.06 7.91
N PHE A 117 -5.26 -25.80 8.26
CA PHE A 117 -4.55 -26.67 7.31
C PHE A 117 -5.21 -28.05 7.27
N GLU A 118 -5.38 -28.64 6.08
CA GLU A 118 -6.11 -29.90 5.87
C GLU A 118 -5.51 -31.11 6.61
N LEU A 119 -4.23 -31.06 6.93
CA LEU A 119 -3.54 -32.13 7.66
C LEU A 119 -3.69 -32.04 9.19
N MET A 120 -4.56 -31.19 9.69
CA MET A 120 -4.82 -31.08 11.13
C MET A 120 -5.58 -32.31 11.61
N LEU A 121 -4.94 -33.10 12.46
CA LEU A 121 -5.57 -34.20 13.18
C LEU A 121 -6.62 -33.61 14.13
N ASP A 122 -7.78 -34.29 14.24
CA ASP A 122 -8.78 -33.95 15.26
C ASP A 122 -8.20 -34.28 16.64
N ASP A 123 -7.76 -33.24 17.35
CA ASP A 123 -7.27 -33.36 18.72
C ASP A 123 -8.39 -32.95 19.69
N PRO A 124 -8.90 -33.85 20.54
CA PRO A 124 -9.98 -33.51 21.47
C PRO A 124 -9.64 -32.36 22.42
N ARG A 125 -8.37 -32.03 22.64
CA ARG A 125 -7.92 -30.89 23.43
C ARG A 125 -8.25 -29.54 22.78
N LEU A 126 -8.50 -29.50 21.47
CA LEU A 126 -8.88 -28.26 20.75
C LEU A 126 -10.30 -27.81 21.03
N ASN A 127 -11.11 -28.62 21.74
CA ASN A 127 -12.50 -28.30 22.07
C ASN A 127 -12.67 -27.52 23.38
N LEU A 128 -11.60 -27.02 24.00
CA LEU A 128 -11.64 -26.28 25.25
C LEU A 128 -12.49 -24.97 25.17
N ALA A 129 -12.63 -24.40 23.99
CA ALA A 129 -13.46 -23.21 23.77
C ALA A 129 -14.96 -23.46 24.05
N ASN A 130 -15.42 -24.71 23.91
CA ASN A 130 -16.81 -25.10 24.15
C ASN A 130 -17.10 -25.48 25.63
N GLN A 131 -16.08 -25.40 26.49
CA GLN A 131 -16.19 -25.76 27.92
C GLN A 131 -16.26 -24.54 28.84
N ARG A 132 -16.36 -23.33 28.27
CA ARG A 132 -16.47 -22.06 29.03
C ARG A 132 -17.86 -21.45 28.92
#